data_9590f33180c6132d12601d361c57937d
#
_entry.id   9590f33180c6132d12601d361c57937d
#
_cell.length_a   1.000
_cell.length_b   1.000
_cell.length_c   1.000
_cell.angle_alpha   90.00
_cell.angle_beta   90.00
_cell.angle_gamma   90.00
#
_symmetry.space_group_name_H-M   'P 1'
#
loop_
_entity.id
_entity.type
_entity.pdbx_description
1 polymer ?
#
loop_
_entity_poly.entity_id
_entity_poly.type
_entity_poly.pdbx_seq_one_letter_code
_entity_poly.pdbx_strand_id
1 'polypeptide(L)'
;MNLMNIYNRLPAWCQTLAVSLEGWRIQKRRYDDLFEEQYQDFMSRNDWPYEQKCAYRDQQLQKMVKHCYETVPYYHKLFDELQIDYRDIRSLDDLKCLPVLTKQIIRDHYDEFISSSFKKEELIEEHSSGTSGCGFWFHQDRAAHAAVWAHVWRWYHNIGLKKGTWCGYFAGRPIVPPERKSGPCYRLNYPGKQIMFSIHHMNDETFEQWLKVLNRYQPEWIQGYPSALLPFATYLDTNGLRLNYIPKVITLSSENVSWAQEDYLCNIFGVYPMQNYAQSEAVATFRQRLDHRIFVDEDCSAVEFLPIGQDGLCRIIGTTLTNYGMPFLRYDTEDLATWSLTAEGREILSLDGRDEDNICLRDGGIYRRLRSFIEQPRVIESQVIQKSIDLIEIHVVRAHDFTEADGRRLEESVRSFLTDRINWKIIYVDRVRRNPNGKVKFIISEL
;
A
#
# COMPACT_ATOMS: atom_id res chain seq x y z
N MET A 1 -8.16 9.23 -32.04
CA MET A 1 -8.03 10.35 -31.05
C MET A 1 -8.12 9.72 -29.66
N ASN A 2 -7.10 9.89 -28.82
CA ASN A 2 -7.06 9.25 -27.49
C ASN A 2 -8.21 9.82 -26.62
N LEU A 3 -9.03 8.94 -26.03
CA LEU A 3 -10.17 9.33 -25.16
C LEU A 3 -9.75 10.30 -24.04
N MET A 4 -8.54 10.14 -23.52
CA MET A 4 -7.97 11.02 -22.51
C MET A 4 -7.79 12.45 -23.01
N ASN A 5 -7.38 12.63 -24.28
CA ASN A 5 -7.24 13.97 -24.88
C ASN A 5 -8.61 14.68 -25.05
N ILE A 6 -9.69 13.93 -25.29
CA ILE A 6 -11.05 14.47 -25.33
C ILE A 6 -11.45 14.88 -23.91
N TYR A 7 -11.31 13.97 -22.93
CA TYR A 7 -11.63 14.22 -21.54
C TYR A 7 -10.93 15.49 -21.00
N ASN A 8 -9.65 15.65 -21.30
CA ASN A 8 -8.85 16.78 -20.82
C ASN A 8 -9.37 18.15 -21.29
N ARG A 9 -10.06 18.20 -22.45
CA ARG A 9 -10.64 19.43 -23.03
C ARG A 9 -12.06 19.75 -22.54
N LEU A 10 -12.70 18.79 -21.84
CA LEU A 10 -14.06 18.98 -21.37
C LEU A 10 -14.12 19.98 -20.20
N PRO A 11 -15.22 20.72 -20.04
CA PRO A 11 -15.47 21.48 -18.82
C PRO A 11 -15.65 20.58 -17.61
N ALA A 12 -15.42 21.11 -16.41
CA ALA A 12 -15.37 20.32 -15.16
C ALA A 12 -16.65 19.49 -14.90
N TRP A 13 -17.83 20.01 -15.26
CA TRP A 13 -19.09 19.28 -15.08
C TRP A 13 -19.21 18.07 -16.03
N CYS A 14 -18.74 18.20 -17.28
CA CYS A 14 -18.66 17.05 -18.21
C CYS A 14 -17.64 16.00 -17.72
N GLN A 15 -16.52 16.44 -17.17
CA GLN A 15 -15.54 15.54 -16.58
C GLN A 15 -16.13 14.79 -15.36
N THR A 16 -16.97 15.44 -14.54
CA THR A 16 -17.70 14.80 -13.45
C THR A 16 -18.67 13.72 -13.99
N LEU A 17 -19.37 13.98 -15.09
CA LEU A 17 -20.23 12.99 -15.73
C LEU A 17 -19.41 11.79 -16.27
N ALA A 18 -18.29 12.06 -16.92
CA ALA A 18 -17.40 11.00 -17.42
C ALA A 18 -16.82 10.14 -16.28
N VAL A 19 -16.37 10.77 -15.19
CA VAL A 19 -15.89 10.09 -13.97
C VAL A 19 -17.02 9.26 -13.34
N SER A 20 -18.23 9.77 -13.30
CA SER A 20 -19.39 9.04 -12.77
C SER A 20 -19.79 7.86 -13.65
N LEU A 21 -19.73 8.01 -14.98
CA LEU A 21 -19.98 6.90 -15.90
C LEU A 21 -18.96 5.78 -15.74
N GLU A 22 -17.69 6.13 -15.64
CA GLU A 22 -16.62 5.16 -15.36
C GLU A 22 -16.79 4.55 -13.96
N GLY A 23 -17.15 5.34 -12.96
CA GLY A 23 -17.50 4.86 -11.62
C GLY A 23 -18.62 3.84 -11.64
N TRP A 24 -19.66 4.05 -12.45
CA TRP A 24 -20.75 3.08 -12.61
C TRP A 24 -20.28 1.76 -13.25
N ARG A 25 -19.42 1.84 -14.28
CA ARG A 25 -18.81 0.64 -14.88
C ARG A 25 -17.98 -0.15 -13.88
N ILE A 26 -17.15 0.56 -13.10
CA ILE A 26 -16.34 -0.06 -12.05
C ILE A 26 -17.22 -0.72 -11.00
N GLN A 27 -18.29 -0.05 -10.54
CA GLN A 27 -19.22 -0.60 -9.57
C GLN A 27 -19.84 -1.91 -10.06
N LYS A 28 -20.34 -1.93 -11.30
CA LYS A 28 -20.94 -3.15 -11.90
C LYS A 28 -19.95 -4.30 -12.07
N ARG A 29 -18.69 -3.98 -12.44
CA ARG A 29 -17.67 -5.01 -12.68
C ARG A 29 -17.11 -5.57 -11.38
N ARG A 30 -17.02 -4.74 -10.33
CA ARG A 30 -16.34 -5.06 -9.06
C ARG A 30 -17.26 -5.66 -8.03
N TYR A 31 -18.51 -5.24 -7.99
CA TYR A 31 -19.48 -5.59 -6.94
C TYR A 31 -20.65 -6.36 -7.54
N ASP A 32 -20.33 -7.43 -8.25
CA ASP A 32 -21.28 -8.40 -8.80
C ASP A 32 -21.63 -9.49 -7.78
N ASP A 33 -22.40 -10.50 -8.21
CA ASP A 33 -22.83 -11.61 -7.34
C ASP A 33 -21.61 -12.40 -6.80
N LEU A 34 -20.56 -12.54 -7.61
CA LEU A 34 -19.34 -13.22 -7.21
C LEU A 34 -18.61 -12.48 -6.08
N PHE A 35 -18.57 -11.14 -6.15
CA PHE A 35 -18.07 -10.34 -5.04
C PHE A 35 -18.90 -10.56 -3.78
N GLU A 36 -20.22 -10.56 -3.88
CA GLU A 36 -21.08 -10.72 -2.69
C GLU A 36 -20.88 -12.11 -2.07
N GLU A 37 -20.78 -13.16 -2.86
CA GLU A 37 -20.45 -14.51 -2.41
C GLU A 37 -19.11 -14.54 -1.65
N GLN A 38 -18.06 -14.01 -2.24
CA GLN A 38 -16.75 -13.91 -1.60
C GLN A 38 -16.78 -13.07 -0.32
N TYR A 39 -17.53 -11.97 -0.32
CA TYR A 39 -17.67 -11.10 0.85
C TYR A 39 -18.34 -11.84 2.02
N GLN A 40 -19.43 -12.55 1.77
CA GLN A 40 -20.11 -13.36 2.79
C GLN A 40 -19.22 -14.50 3.30
N ASP A 41 -18.45 -15.13 2.41
CA ASP A 41 -17.49 -16.15 2.77
C ASP A 41 -16.39 -15.59 3.72
N PHE A 42 -15.80 -14.44 3.39
CA PHE A 42 -14.85 -13.77 4.29
C PHE A 42 -15.49 -13.30 5.61
N MET A 43 -16.70 -12.79 5.58
CA MET A 43 -17.42 -12.37 6.79
C MET A 43 -17.74 -13.55 7.70
N SER A 44 -18.00 -14.75 7.15
CA SER A 44 -18.26 -15.95 7.96
C SER A 44 -17.05 -16.37 8.81
N ARG A 45 -15.83 -16.00 8.39
CA ARG A 45 -14.56 -16.27 9.10
C ARG A 45 -14.07 -15.09 9.94
N ASN A 46 -14.84 -13.99 9.99
CA ASN A 46 -14.36 -12.76 10.61
C ASN A 46 -13.90 -12.97 12.07
N ASP A 47 -14.72 -13.66 12.84
CA ASP A 47 -14.52 -13.86 14.26
C ASP A 47 -13.87 -15.20 14.63
N TRP A 48 -13.33 -15.90 13.65
CA TRP A 48 -12.61 -17.14 13.89
C TRP A 48 -11.34 -16.90 14.73
N PRO A 49 -11.04 -17.78 15.70
CA PRO A 49 -9.77 -17.72 16.42
C PRO A 49 -8.58 -17.96 15.49
N TYR A 50 -7.41 -17.52 15.93
CA TYR A 50 -6.16 -17.59 15.15
C TYR A 50 -5.86 -19.00 14.62
N GLU A 51 -5.97 -20.02 15.48
CA GLU A 51 -5.69 -21.41 15.11
C GLU A 51 -6.63 -21.90 14.00
N GLN A 52 -7.89 -21.51 14.05
CA GLN A 52 -8.88 -21.91 13.03
C GLN A 52 -8.59 -21.22 11.69
N LYS A 53 -8.16 -19.96 11.70
CA LYS A 53 -7.71 -19.26 10.50
C LYS A 53 -6.45 -19.89 9.91
N CYS A 54 -5.50 -20.29 10.74
CA CYS A 54 -4.31 -21.02 10.30
C CYS A 54 -4.65 -22.37 9.67
N ALA A 55 -5.54 -23.15 10.31
CA ALA A 55 -5.99 -24.43 9.75
C ALA A 55 -6.69 -24.25 8.38
N TYR A 56 -7.50 -23.22 8.24
CA TYR A 56 -8.13 -22.88 6.96
C TYR A 56 -7.08 -22.48 5.92
N ARG A 57 -6.12 -21.61 6.29
CA ARG A 57 -4.99 -21.22 5.43
C ARG A 57 -4.28 -22.45 4.89
N ASP A 58 -3.91 -23.37 5.76
CA ASP A 58 -3.15 -24.57 5.38
C ASP A 58 -3.98 -25.49 4.47
N GLN A 59 -5.29 -25.56 4.69
CA GLN A 59 -6.19 -26.28 3.78
C GLN A 59 -6.26 -25.62 2.38
N GLN A 60 -6.36 -24.28 2.30
CA GLN A 60 -6.37 -23.57 1.02
C GLN A 60 -5.00 -23.65 0.33
N LEU A 61 -3.91 -23.60 1.11
CA LEU A 61 -2.55 -23.78 0.62
C LEU A 61 -2.36 -25.12 -0.08
N GLN A 62 -2.81 -26.22 0.52
CA GLN A 62 -2.76 -27.57 -0.10
C GLN A 62 -3.50 -27.58 -1.46
N LYS A 63 -4.68 -26.95 -1.54
CA LYS A 63 -5.42 -26.84 -2.80
C LYS A 63 -4.65 -26.02 -3.84
N MET A 64 -4.06 -24.91 -3.43
CA MET A 64 -3.30 -24.03 -4.30
C MET A 64 -2.03 -24.71 -4.82
N VAL A 65 -1.27 -25.37 -3.95
CA VAL A 65 -0.06 -26.12 -4.33
C VAL A 65 -0.37 -27.25 -5.30
N LYS A 66 -1.44 -28.02 -5.03
CA LYS A 66 -1.93 -29.03 -5.97
C LYS A 66 -2.27 -28.44 -7.34
N HIS A 67 -3.02 -27.34 -7.35
CA HIS A 67 -3.38 -26.63 -8.58
C HIS A 67 -2.14 -26.16 -9.34
N CYS A 68 -1.17 -25.57 -8.64
CA CYS A 68 0.09 -25.13 -9.24
C CYS A 68 0.82 -26.28 -9.93
N TYR A 69 0.96 -27.41 -9.25
CA TYR A 69 1.61 -28.59 -9.85
C TYR A 69 0.86 -29.12 -11.08
N GLU A 70 -0.49 -29.28 -10.97
CA GLU A 70 -1.29 -29.90 -12.01
C GLU A 70 -1.52 -29.02 -13.24
N THR A 71 -1.49 -27.67 -13.10
CA THR A 71 -1.99 -26.77 -14.16
C THR A 71 -1.05 -25.65 -14.56
N VAL A 72 0.01 -25.36 -13.76
CA VAL A 72 0.93 -24.24 -14.04
C VAL A 72 2.27 -24.80 -14.53
N PRO A 73 2.63 -24.59 -15.80
CA PRO A 73 3.82 -25.20 -16.40
C PRO A 73 5.13 -24.93 -15.63
N TYR A 74 5.30 -23.70 -15.13
CA TYR A 74 6.49 -23.35 -14.34
C TYR A 74 6.62 -24.21 -13.08
N TYR A 75 5.54 -24.35 -12.31
CA TYR A 75 5.58 -25.10 -11.06
C TYR A 75 5.68 -26.60 -11.31
N HIS A 76 5.02 -27.13 -12.35
CA HIS A 76 5.16 -28.54 -12.72
C HIS A 76 6.64 -28.92 -12.93
N LYS A 77 7.36 -28.16 -13.75
CA LYS A 77 8.80 -28.33 -13.98
C LYS A 77 9.61 -28.18 -12.68
N LEU A 78 9.33 -27.15 -11.90
CA LEU A 78 10.07 -26.85 -10.65
C LEU A 78 9.94 -28.00 -9.65
N PHE A 79 8.73 -28.53 -9.45
CA PHE A 79 8.51 -29.64 -8.51
C PHE A 79 9.22 -30.92 -8.96
N ASP A 80 9.17 -31.23 -10.26
CA ASP A 80 9.86 -32.39 -10.82
C ASP A 80 11.40 -32.25 -10.74
N GLU A 81 11.94 -31.09 -11.05
CA GLU A 81 13.39 -30.81 -10.95
C GLU A 81 13.91 -30.90 -9.52
N LEU A 82 13.13 -30.44 -8.54
CA LEU A 82 13.46 -30.50 -7.12
C LEU A 82 13.12 -31.85 -6.50
N GLN A 83 12.44 -32.75 -7.22
CA GLN A 83 11.95 -34.04 -6.73
C GLN A 83 11.05 -33.89 -5.49
N ILE A 84 10.22 -32.85 -5.45
CA ILE A 84 9.28 -32.56 -4.36
C ILE A 84 7.90 -33.11 -4.74
N ASP A 85 7.32 -33.95 -3.87
CA ASP A 85 5.91 -34.32 -3.98
C ASP A 85 5.06 -33.18 -3.42
N TYR A 86 4.21 -32.57 -4.25
CA TYR A 86 3.32 -31.48 -3.82
C TYR A 86 2.43 -31.86 -2.63
N ARG A 87 2.15 -33.16 -2.43
CA ARG A 87 1.33 -33.70 -1.34
C ARG A 87 2.02 -33.61 0.04
N ASP A 88 3.33 -33.42 0.06
CA ASP A 88 4.10 -33.24 1.29
C ASP A 88 4.02 -31.80 1.81
N ILE A 89 3.59 -30.83 0.97
CA ILE A 89 3.35 -29.45 1.39
C ILE A 89 1.93 -29.35 1.97
N ARG A 90 1.82 -29.40 3.29
CA ARG A 90 0.56 -29.44 4.04
C ARG A 90 0.31 -28.21 4.89
N SER A 91 1.35 -27.47 5.19
CA SER A 91 1.34 -26.28 6.06
C SER A 91 2.25 -25.18 5.51
N LEU A 92 2.16 -24.01 6.13
CA LEU A 92 3.03 -22.88 5.82
C LEU A 92 4.52 -23.23 5.95
N ASP A 93 4.88 -24.03 6.96
CA ASP A 93 6.27 -24.41 7.20
C ASP A 93 6.85 -25.31 6.10
N ASP A 94 6.03 -26.12 5.47
CA ASP A 94 6.47 -27.03 4.41
C ASP A 94 6.82 -26.29 3.11
N LEU A 95 6.28 -25.07 2.91
CA LEU A 95 6.61 -24.24 1.74
C LEU A 95 8.10 -23.92 1.61
N LYS A 96 8.85 -23.99 2.71
CA LYS A 96 10.30 -23.70 2.74
C LYS A 96 11.14 -24.63 1.85
N CYS A 97 10.58 -25.77 1.41
CA CYS A 97 11.22 -26.64 0.42
C CYS A 97 11.29 -26.02 -0.98
N LEU A 98 10.41 -25.05 -1.29
CA LEU A 98 10.42 -24.34 -2.56
C LEU A 98 11.36 -23.11 -2.50
N PRO A 99 11.99 -22.71 -3.61
CA PRO A 99 12.76 -21.46 -3.67
C PRO A 99 11.85 -20.24 -3.53
N VAL A 100 12.44 -19.11 -3.15
CA VAL A 100 11.74 -17.81 -3.14
C VAL A 100 11.54 -17.34 -4.58
N LEU A 101 10.31 -16.99 -4.92
CA LEU A 101 9.94 -16.48 -6.24
C LEU A 101 10.18 -14.96 -6.29
N THR A 102 11.02 -14.52 -7.24
CA THR A 102 11.31 -13.10 -7.46
C THR A 102 10.55 -12.55 -8.67
N LYS A 103 10.39 -11.23 -8.73
CA LYS A 103 9.81 -10.54 -9.90
C LYS A 103 10.57 -10.83 -11.19
N GLN A 104 11.88 -11.02 -11.10
CA GLN A 104 12.71 -11.34 -12.28
C GLN A 104 12.35 -12.71 -12.85
N ILE A 105 12.22 -13.72 -12.00
CA ILE A 105 11.81 -15.07 -12.42
C ILE A 105 10.43 -15.04 -13.11
N ILE A 106 9.48 -14.27 -12.56
CA ILE A 106 8.15 -14.14 -13.17
C ILE A 106 8.23 -13.49 -14.57
N ARG A 107 9.06 -12.45 -14.75
CA ARG A 107 9.24 -11.79 -16.04
C ARG A 107 9.88 -12.71 -17.07
N ASP A 108 10.88 -13.49 -16.65
CA ASP A 108 11.64 -14.40 -17.54
C ASP A 108 10.78 -15.59 -18.00
N HIS A 109 9.80 -16.01 -17.19
CA HIS A 109 8.94 -17.16 -17.42
C HIS A 109 7.44 -16.82 -17.48
N TYR A 110 7.10 -15.58 -17.84
CA TYR A 110 5.75 -15.00 -17.70
C TYR A 110 4.60 -15.91 -18.15
N ASP A 111 4.67 -16.42 -19.37
CA ASP A 111 3.59 -17.26 -19.92
C ASP A 111 3.53 -18.64 -19.26
N GLU A 112 4.63 -19.12 -18.65
CA GLU A 112 4.66 -20.40 -17.94
C GLU A 112 3.96 -20.34 -16.56
N PHE A 113 3.75 -19.12 -16.02
CA PHE A 113 2.98 -18.92 -14.78
C PHE A 113 1.47 -18.91 -14.99
N ILE A 114 0.99 -18.81 -16.23
CA ILE A 114 -0.44 -18.84 -16.53
C ILE A 114 -0.95 -20.27 -16.42
N SER A 115 -1.95 -20.48 -15.57
CA SER A 115 -2.58 -21.80 -15.41
C SER A 115 -3.28 -22.25 -16.70
N SER A 116 -3.04 -23.48 -17.11
CA SER A 116 -3.71 -24.11 -18.26
C SER A 116 -5.22 -24.34 -18.06
N SER A 117 -5.72 -24.14 -16.84
CA SER A 117 -7.17 -24.21 -16.55
C SER A 117 -7.96 -22.99 -17.06
N PHE A 118 -7.28 -21.93 -17.49
CA PHE A 118 -7.89 -20.69 -17.95
C PHE A 118 -7.40 -20.34 -19.36
N LYS A 119 -8.25 -19.72 -20.15
CA LYS A 119 -7.81 -19.01 -21.35
C LYS A 119 -7.31 -17.62 -20.94
N LYS A 120 -6.19 -17.19 -21.52
CA LYS A 120 -5.56 -15.90 -21.19
C LYS A 120 -6.53 -14.72 -21.34
N GLU A 121 -7.41 -14.78 -22.33
CA GLU A 121 -8.41 -13.76 -22.64
C GLU A 121 -9.54 -13.67 -21.59
N GLU A 122 -9.71 -14.70 -20.76
CA GLU A 122 -10.68 -14.75 -19.66
C GLU A 122 -10.14 -14.15 -18.37
N LEU A 123 -8.82 -13.97 -18.29
CA LEU A 123 -8.12 -13.42 -17.13
C LEU A 123 -8.13 -11.89 -17.16
N ILE A 124 -8.15 -11.28 -15.98
CA ILE A 124 -8.06 -9.84 -15.79
C ILE A 124 -6.57 -9.48 -15.68
N GLU A 125 -6.11 -8.62 -16.57
CA GLU A 125 -4.76 -8.10 -16.52
C GLU A 125 -4.66 -6.99 -15.48
N GLU A 126 -3.71 -7.12 -14.55
CA GLU A 126 -3.41 -6.17 -13.49
C GLU A 126 -1.92 -5.80 -13.52
N HIS A 127 -1.59 -4.65 -12.93
CA HIS A 127 -0.23 -4.15 -12.89
C HIS A 127 0.22 -3.90 -11.45
N SER A 128 1.37 -4.46 -11.08
CA SER A 128 1.98 -4.17 -9.79
C SER A 128 2.50 -2.73 -9.78
N SER A 129 2.15 -1.95 -8.77
CA SER A 129 2.61 -0.56 -8.63
C SER A 129 4.00 -0.52 -8.02
N GLY A 130 5.04 -0.93 -8.75
CA GLY A 130 6.42 -0.77 -8.27
C GLY A 130 6.72 0.71 -7.99
N THR A 131 7.09 1.05 -6.75
CA THR A 131 7.55 2.40 -6.37
C THR A 131 8.87 2.75 -7.06
N SER A 132 9.66 1.74 -7.46
CA SER A 132 10.91 1.85 -8.22
C SER A 132 10.69 2.08 -9.73
N GLY A 133 9.44 2.13 -10.21
CA GLY A 133 9.13 2.23 -11.64
C GLY A 133 9.22 0.91 -12.43
N CYS A 134 9.61 -0.18 -11.78
CA CYS A 134 9.76 -1.51 -12.37
C CYS A 134 8.61 -2.45 -12.00
N GLY A 135 7.37 -1.97 -12.03
CA GLY A 135 6.18 -2.83 -11.92
C GLY A 135 6.15 -3.90 -13.02
N PHE A 136 5.39 -4.94 -12.83
CA PHE A 136 5.16 -5.96 -13.85
C PHE A 136 3.67 -6.24 -14.02
N TRP A 137 3.30 -6.74 -15.19
CA TRP A 137 1.94 -7.18 -15.49
C TRP A 137 1.74 -8.60 -14.98
N PHE A 138 0.56 -8.90 -14.49
CA PHE A 138 0.16 -10.25 -14.09
C PHE A 138 -1.34 -10.44 -14.32
N HIS A 139 -1.81 -11.66 -14.16
CA HIS A 139 -3.20 -11.99 -14.44
C HIS A 139 -3.91 -12.48 -13.18
N GLN A 140 -5.17 -12.14 -13.07
CA GLN A 140 -6.07 -12.66 -12.04
C GLN A 140 -7.29 -13.30 -12.70
N ASP A 141 -7.76 -14.42 -12.15
CA ASP A 141 -9.08 -14.89 -12.48
C ASP A 141 -10.17 -14.01 -11.84
N ARG A 142 -11.40 -14.13 -12.29
CA ARG A 142 -12.51 -13.31 -11.81
C ARG A 142 -12.79 -13.50 -10.30
N ALA A 143 -12.66 -14.73 -9.79
CA ALA A 143 -12.89 -15.01 -8.38
C ALA A 143 -11.79 -14.37 -7.52
N ALA A 144 -10.53 -14.42 -7.94
CA ALA A 144 -9.42 -13.74 -7.29
C ALA A 144 -9.64 -12.22 -7.22
N HIS A 145 -10.02 -11.60 -8.36
CA HIS A 145 -10.31 -10.17 -8.39
C HIS A 145 -11.49 -9.80 -7.45
N ALA A 146 -12.54 -10.61 -7.39
CA ALA A 146 -13.65 -10.42 -6.46
C ALA A 146 -13.20 -10.59 -5.01
N ALA A 147 -12.40 -11.62 -4.71
CA ALA A 147 -11.86 -11.90 -3.39
C ALA A 147 -11.00 -10.74 -2.85
N VAL A 148 -10.14 -10.12 -3.68
CA VAL A 148 -9.35 -8.93 -3.28
C VAL A 148 -10.24 -7.82 -2.73
N TRP A 149 -11.34 -7.51 -3.40
CA TRP A 149 -12.26 -6.46 -2.93
C TRP A 149 -13.13 -6.91 -1.78
N ALA A 150 -13.53 -8.17 -1.73
CA ALA A 150 -14.34 -8.73 -0.66
C ALA A 150 -13.61 -8.66 0.69
N HIS A 151 -12.35 -9.07 0.73
CA HIS A 151 -11.58 -8.99 1.97
C HIS A 151 -11.22 -7.54 2.35
N VAL A 152 -11.04 -6.60 1.38
CA VAL A 152 -10.88 -5.18 1.69
C VAL A 152 -12.16 -4.63 2.34
N TRP A 153 -13.35 -5.00 1.82
CA TRP A 153 -14.61 -4.58 2.41
C TRP A 153 -14.89 -5.23 3.75
N ARG A 154 -14.41 -6.45 4.03
CA ARG A 154 -14.41 -7.02 5.39
C ARG A 154 -13.68 -6.10 6.37
N TRP A 155 -12.49 -5.64 6.01
CA TRP A 155 -11.75 -4.70 6.84
C TRP A 155 -12.47 -3.36 7.02
N TYR A 156 -12.99 -2.77 5.94
CA TYR A 156 -13.79 -1.54 6.03
C TYR A 156 -15.01 -1.71 6.95
N HIS A 157 -15.69 -2.86 6.86
CA HIS A 157 -16.78 -3.20 7.75
C HIS A 157 -16.33 -3.21 9.23
N ASN A 158 -15.20 -3.84 9.52
CA ASN A 158 -14.65 -3.99 10.87
C ASN A 158 -14.23 -2.65 11.49
N ILE A 159 -13.86 -1.66 10.68
CA ILE A 159 -13.58 -0.29 11.14
C ILE A 159 -14.81 0.63 11.04
N GLY A 160 -15.99 0.06 10.82
CA GLY A 160 -17.28 0.76 10.90
C GLY A 160 -17.74 1.45 9.61
N LEU A 161 -17.14 1.15 8.45
CA LEU A 161 -17.61 1.65 7.16
C LEU A 161 -18.65 0.71 6.52
N LYS A 162 -19.54 1.30 5.72
CA LYS A 162 -20.57 0.56 4.96
C LYS A 162 -20.44 0.87 3.48
N LYS A 163 -20.80 -0.11 2.62
CA LYS A 163 -20.91 0.15 1.17
C LYS A 163 -21.87 1.33 0.94
N GLY A 164 -21.45 2.26 0.08
CA GLY A 164 -22.22 3.47 -0.19
C GLY A 164 -21.93 4.67 0.73
N THR A 165 -21.04 4.54 1.72
CA THR A 165 -20.53 5.68 2.50
C THR A 165 -19.77 6.65 1.58
N TRP A 166 -20.07 7.95 1.66
CA TRP A 166 -19.34 8.97 0.92
C TRP A 166 -17.89 9.08 1.40
N CYS A 167 -16.98 9.11 0.45
CA CYS A 167 -15.54 9.15 0.66
C CYS A 167 -14.91 10.40 0.06
N GLY A 168 -14.15 11.15 0.83
CA GLY A 168 -13.15 12.08 0.33
C GLY A 168 -11.91 11.32 -0.11
N TYR A 169 -11.66 11.21 -1.42
CA TYR A 169 -10.67 10.31 -2.00
C TYR A 169 -9.45 11.07 -2.53
N PHE A 170 -8.28 10.87 -1.90
CA PHE A 170 -7.01 11.54 -2.18
C PHE A 170 -5.98 10.53 -2.68
N ALA A 171 -6.08 10.14 -3.96
CA ALA A 171 -5.16 9.17 -4.56
C ALA A 171 -4.76 9.57 -5.99
N GLY A 172 -3.73 8.92 -6.52
CA GLY A 172 -2.99 9.30 -7.72
C GLY A 172 -3.71 9.19 -9.07
N ARG A 173 -5.05 9.13 -9.11
CA ARG A 173 -5.78 9.10 -10.38
C ARG A 173 -5.80 10.49 -11.03
N PRO A 174 -5.39 10.64 -12.30
CA PRO A 174 -5.33 11.91 -12.98
C PRO A 174 -6.74 12.35 -13.46
N ILE A 175 -7.63 12.67 -12.51
CA ILE A 175 -9.00 13.12 -12.76
C ILE A 175 -9.10 14.58 -13.23
N VAL A 176 -8.04 15.34 -13.03
CA VAL A 176 -7.86 16.71 -13.56
C VAL A 176 -6.56 16.69 -14.35
N PRO A 177 -6.56 17.25 -15.59
CA PRO A 177 -5.34 17.30 -16.39
C PRO A 177 -4.19 17.97 -15.61
N PRO A 178 -3.00 17.37 -15.52
CA PRO A 178 -1.88 17.94 -14.74
C PRO A 178 -1.48 19.36 -15.17
N GLU A 179 -1.70 19.71 -16.45
CA GLU A 179 -1.37 21.00 -17.02
C GLU A 179 -2.40 22.11 -16.70
N ARG A 180 -3.54 21.73 -16.09
CA ARG A 180 -4.60 22.69 -15.76
C ARG A 180 -4.16 23.59 -14.61
N LYS A 181 -4.07 24.88 -14.87
CA LYS A 181 -3.61 25.90 -13.91
C LYS A 181 -4.73 26.53 -13.07
N SER A 182 -6.00 26.32 -13.44
CA SER A 182 -7.13 26.95 -12.76
C SER A 182 -8.40 26.11 -12.85
N GLY A 183 -9.34 26.35 -11.94
CA GLY A 183 -10.63 25.69 -11.86
C GLY A 183 -10.67 24.59 -10.78
N PRO A 184 -11.79 23.84 -10.68
CA PRO A 184 -11.96 22.87 -9.61
C PRO A 184 -10.95 21.71 -9.71
N CYS A 185 -10.16 21.51 -8.65
CA CYS A 185 -9.20 20.41 -8.50
C CYS A 185 -9.82 19.16 -7.87
N TYR A 186 -11.09 18.92 -8.13
CA TYR A 186 -11.83 17.72 -7.70
C TYR A 186 -12.88 17.31 -8.72
N ARG A 187 -13.35 16.07 -8.65
CA ARG A 187 -14.49 15.53 -9.42
C ARG A 187 -15.37 14.68 -8.51
N LEU A 188 -16.67 14.65 -8.81
CA LEU A 188 -17.61 13.79 -8.10
C LEU A 188 -17.83 12.49 -8.88
N ASN A 189 -17.72 11.39 -8.20
CA ASN A 189 -18.11 10.06 -8.65
C ASN A 189 -19.37 9.65 -7.88
N TYR A 190 -20.54 9.95 -8.43
CA TYR A 190 -21.81 9.68 -7.74
C TYR A 190 -22.08 8.19 -7.51
N PRO A 191 -21.90 7.29 -8.49
CA PRO A 191 -22.10 5.85 -8.27
C PRO A 191 -21.11 5.28 -7.25
N GLY A 192 -19.85 5.72 -7.29
CA GLY A 192 -18.81 5.28 -6.36
C GLY A 192 -18.87 5.98 -5.00
N LYS A 193 -19.77 6.96 -4.80
CA LYS A 193 -19.84 7.77 -3.58
C LYS A 193 -18.49 8.39 -3.21
N GLN A 194 -17.79 9.00 -4.18
CA GLN A 194 -16.46 9.58 -3.99
C GLN A 194 -16.41 11.03 -4.39
N ILE A 195 -15.78 11.84 -3.55
CA ILE A 195 -15.26 13.16 -3.91
C ILE A 195 -13.79 12.95 -4.20
N MET A 196 -13.44 12.88 -5.48
CA MET A 196 -12.08 12.59 -5.91
C MET A 196 -11.28 13.90 -5.99
N PHE A 197 -10.22 13.99 -5.21
CA PHE A 197 -9.32 15.15 -5.18
C PHE A 197 -8.08 14.92 -6.03
N SER A 198 -7.61 15.94 -6.73
CA SER A 198 -6.44 15.83 -7.62
C SER A 198 -5.15 16.13 -6.87
N ILE A 199 -4.45 15.11 -6.47
CA ILE A 199 -3.17 15.24 -5.75
C ILE A 199 -2.01 15.75 -6.62
N HIS A 200 -2.22 15.92 -7.93
CA HIS A 200 -1.24 16.51 -8.84
C HIS A 200 -1.21 18.06 -8.81
N HIS A 201 -2.16 18.68 -8.10
CA HIS A 201 -2.34 20.14 -8.05
C HIS A 201 -2.19 20.70 -6.63
N MET A 202 -1.44 20.04 -5.76
CA MET A 202 -1.30 20.45 -4.35
C MET A 202 -0.57 21.79 -4.22
N ASN A 203 -1.29 22.79 -3.76
CA ASN A 203 -0.83 24.12 -3.37
C ASN A 203 -1.90 24.78 -2.50
N ASP A 204 -1.63 25.95 -1.92
CA ASP A 204 -2.52 26.60 -0.96
C ASP A 204 -3.91 26.90 -1.54
N GLU A 205 -3.99 27.35 -2.80
CA GLU A 205 -5.27 27.61 -3.48
C GLU A 205 -6.11 26.32 -3.61
N THR A 206 -5.45 25.22 -3.94
CA THR A 206 -6.10 23.91 -4.06
C THR A 206 -6.52 23.39 -2.68
N PHE A 207 -5.70 23.56 -1.66
CA PHE A 207 -6.03 23.16 -0.28
C PHE A 207 -7.22 23.95 0.28
N GLU A 208 -7.30 25.24 -0.02
CA GLU A 208 -8.49 26.04 0.31
C GLU A 208 -9.76 25.52 -0.39
N GLN A 209 -9.65 25.12 -1.68
CA GLN A 209 -10.75 24.48 -2.38
C GLN A 209 -11.15 23.14 -1.73
N TRP A 210 -10.17 22.31 -1.37
CA TRP A 210 -10.42 21.02 -0.71
C TRP A 210 -11.15 21.20 0.62
N LEU A 211 -10.71 22.16 1.45
CA LEU A 211 -11.36 22.51 2.70
C LEU A 211 -12.83 22.90 2.49
N LYS A 212 -13.11 23.80 1.52
CA LYS A 212 -14.48 24.24 1.19
C LYS A 212 -15.36 23.07 0.74
N VAL A 213 -14.81 22.16 -0.07
CA VAL A 213 -15.53 20.99 -0.58
C VAL A 213 -15.79 19.98 0.52
N LEU A 214 -14.78 19.66 1.35
CA LEU A 214 -14.95 18.78 2.48
C LEU A 214 -15.97 19.31 3.47
N ASN A 215 -15.91 20.58 3.83
CA ASN A 215 -16.87 21.25 4.71
C ASN A 215 -18.29 21.30 4.15
N ARG A 216 -18.46 21.34 2.82
CA ARG A 216 -19.76 21.31 2.15
C ARG A 216 -20.38 19.92 2.13
N TYR A 217 -19.59 18.89 1.81
CA TYR A 217 -20.11 17.53 1.61
C TYR A 217 -20.00 16.64 2.86
N GLN A 218 -19.14 16.99 3.78
CA GLN A 218 -18.89 16.31 5.06
C GLN A 218 -18.83 14.77 4.93
N PRO A 219 -17.94 14.22 4.05
CA PRO A 219 -17.86 12.78 3.88
C PRO A 219 -17.45 12.11 5.20
N GLU A 220 -18.18 11.07 5.60
CA GLU A 220 -17.89 10.30 6.81
C GLU A 220 -16.53 9.58 6.72
N TRP A 221 -16.05 9.34 5.52
CA TRP A 221 -14.82 8.63 5.23
C TRP A 221 -13.85 9.51 4.44
N ILE A 222 -12.59 9.57 4.86
CA ILE A 222 -11.47 10.14 4.11
C ILE A 222 -10.50 8.99 3.80
N GLN A 223 -10.15 8.82 2.54
CA GLN A 223 -9.17 7.84 2.08
C GLN A 223 -8.10 8.54 1.26
N GLY A 224 -6.83 8.27 1.55
CA GLY A 224 -5.76 8.87 0.76
C GLY A 224 -4.39 8.29 1.00
N TYR A 225 -3.44 8.79 0.21
CA TYR A 225 -2.04 8.58 0.46
C TYR A 225 -1.57 9.48 1.60
N PRO A 226 -0.69 9.01 2.51
CA PRO A 226 -0.03 9.88 3.48
C PRO A 226 0.56 11.13 2.84
N SER A 227 1.25 10.98 1.69
CA SER A 227 1.85 12.06 0.92
C SER A 227 0.84 13.09 0.34
N ALA A 228 -0.44 12.81 0.36
CA ALA A 228 -1.49 13.75 -0.02
C ALA A 228 -2.15 14.41 1.21
N LEU A 229 -2.38 13.64 2.27
CA LEU A 229 -3.08 14.12 3.46
C LEU A 229 -2.18 14.94 4.39
N LEU A 230 -0.89 14.60 4.51
CA LEU A 230 0.06 15.33 5.34
C LEU A 230 0.25 16.79 4.90
N PRO A 231 0.53 17.10 3.61
CA PRO A 231 0.62 18.51 3.18
C PRO A 231 -0.69 19.28 3.37
N PHE A 232 -1.83 18.64 3.16
CA PHE A 232 -3.12 19.27 3.41
C PHE A 232 -3.33 19.55 4.90
N ALA A 233 -2.99 18.58 5.78
CA ALA A 233 -3.02 18.78 7.22
C ALA A 233 -2.07 19.90 7.66
N THR A 234 -0.87 19.98 7.08
CA THR A 234 0.10 21.06 7.34
C THR A 234 -0.47 22.42 6.94
N TYR A 235 -1.10 22.52 5.77
CA TYR A 235 -1.76 23.76 5.36
C TYR A 235 -2.86 24.18 6.34
N LEU A 236 -3.71 23.24 6.78
CA LEU A 236 -4.76 23.53 7.77
C LEU A 236 -4.16 24.04 9.08
N ASP A 237 -3.14 23.37 9.56
CA ASP A 237 -2.49 23.66 10.83
C ASP A 237 -1.79 25.03 10.82
N THR A 238 -0.98 25.28 9.81
CA THR A 238 -0.23 26.55 9.63
C THR A 238 -1.16 27.77 9.55
N ASN A 239 -2.36 27.59 8.97
CA ASN A 239 -3.33 28.68 8.83
C ASN A 239 -4.37 28.71 9.96
N GLY A 240 -4.25 27.86 10.99
CA GLY A 240 -5.20 27.78 12.08
C GLY A 240 -6.60 27.31 11.63
N LEU A 241 -6.67 26.57 10.52
CA LEU A 241 -7.93 26.07 9.92
C LEU A 241 -8.22 24.65 10.39
N ARG A 242 -9.49 24.27 10.39
CA ARG A 242 -9.95 22.90 10.68
C ARG A 242 -11.17 22.59 9.81
N LEU A 243 -11.46 21.30 9.64
CA LEU A 243 -12.77 20.88 9.11
C LEU A 243 -13.87 21.32 10.08
N ASN A 244 -15.03 21.68 9.55
CA ASN A 244 -16.22 22.00 10.39
C ASN A 244 -16.99 20.76 10.84
N TYR A 245 -16.44 19.57 10.63
CA TYR A 245 -16.94 18.26 11.06
C TYR A 245 -15.75 17.33 11.38
N ILE A 246 -16.01 16.23 12.04
CA ILE A 246 -15.02 15.16 12.27
C ILE A 246 -15.43 13.97 11.39
N PRO A 247 -14.56 13.51 10.48
CA PRO A 247 -14.82 12.29 9.72
C PRO A 247 -14.90 11.07 10.66
N LYS A 248 -15.71 10.10 10.32
CA LYS A 248 -15.85 8.88 11.11
C LYS A 248 -14.61 8.00 11.05
N VAL A 249 -14.01 7.91 9.86
CA VAL A 249 -12.82 7.08 9.58
C VAL A 249 -11.91 7.79 8.59
N ILE A 250 -10.60 7.73 8.84
CA ILE A 250 -9.57 8.02 7.84
C ILE A 250 -8.83 6.72 7.54
N THR A 251 -8.67 6.38 6.25
CA THR A 251 -7.87 5.22 5.83
C THR A 251 -6.68 5.67 5.00
N LEU A 252 -5.50 5.19 5.38
CA LEU A 252 -4.25 5.41 4.66
C LEU A 252 -3.87 4.15 3.89
N SER A 253 -3.28 4.30 2.71
CA SER A 253 -2.88 3.17 1.88
C SER A 253 -1.72 3.49 0.96
N SER A 254 -1.08 2.45 0.44
CA SER A 254 -0.08 2.49 -0.65
C SER A 254 1.24 3.17 -0.33
N GLU A 255 1.44 3.71 0.84
CA GLU A 255 2.68 4.30 1.34
C GLU A 255 2.82 3.99 2.82
N ASN A 256 4.03 3.92 3.32
CA ASN A 256 4.27 3.79 4.75
C ASN A 256 3.97 5.11 5.46
N VAL A 257 3.48 5.00 6.67
CA VAL A 257 3.23 6.11 7.59
C VAL A 257 3.83 5.79 8.94
N SER A 258 4.48 6.77 9.57
CA SER A 258 5.02 6.62 10.91
C SER A 258 3.96 6.98 11.97
N TRP A 259 4.13 6.46 13.19
CA TRP A 259 3.27 6.79 14.32
C TRP A 259 3.19 8.31 14.57
N ALA A 260 4.30 9.06 14.36
CA ALA A 260 4.32 10.51 14.52
C ALA A 260 3.46 11.22 13.46
N GLN A 261 3.41 10.71 12.24
CA GLN A 261 2.55 11.22 11.17
C GLN A 261 1.08 10.85 11.42
N GLU A 262 0.80 9.66 11.95
CA GLU A 262 -0.56 9.26 12.35
C GLU A 262 -1.09 10.16 13.47
N ASP A 263 -0.27 10.40 14.52
CA ASP A 263 -0.61 11.31 15.61
C ASP A 263 -0.87 12.73 15.12
N TYR A 264 -0.04 13.21 14.19
CA TYR A 264 -0.22 14.52 13.57
C TYR A 264 -1.55 14.61 12.80
N LEU A 265 -1.85 13.63 11.96
CA LEU A 265 -3.13 13.57 11.25
C LEU A 265 -4.32 13.48 12.22
N CYS A 266 -4.19 12.71 13.29
CA CYS A 266 -5.21 12.62 14.34
C CYS A 266 -5.48 13.98 15.00
N ASN A 267 -4.43 14.72 15.31
CA ASN A 267 -4.56 16.05 15.92
C ASN A 267 -5.25 17.06 15.00
N ILE A 268 -5.09 16.95 13.67
CA ILE A 268 -5.70 17.86 12.71
C ILE A 268 -7.13 17.49 12.36
N PHE A 269 -7.41 16.20 12.17
CA PHE A 269 -8.70 15.72 11.69
C PHE A 269 -9.62 15.22 12.80
N GLY A 270 -9.12 15.03 14.02
CA GLY A 270 -9.91 14.61 15.17
C GLY A 270 -10.22 13.11 15.22
N VAL A 271 -9.63 12.30 14.33
CA VAL A 271 -9.75 10.84 14.32
C VAL A 271 -8.43 10.19 13.92
N TYR A 272 -8.08 9.11 14.62
CA TYR A 272 -6.85 8.37 14.36
C TYR A 272 -6.98 7.62 13.02
N PRO A 273 -6.01 7.77 12.09
CA PRO A 273 -6.07 7.10 10.80
C PRO A 273 -5.86 5.60 10.94
N MET A 274 -6.49 4.86 10.05
CA MET A 274 -6.39 3.40 9.97
C MET A 274 -5.62 3.01 8.71
N GLN A 275 -4.80 1.95 8.79
CA GLN A 275 -4.00 1.49 7.67
C GLN A 275 -4.18 0.00 7.39
N ASN A 276 -3.92 -0.38 6.15
CA ASN A 276 -3.82 -1.77 5.75
C ASN A 276 -2.62 -1.95 4.82
N TYR A 277 -2.01 -3.10 4.92
CA TYR A 277 -0.97 -3.55 4.00
C TYR A 277 -1.55 -4.62 3.07
N ALA A 278 -1.40 -4.40 1.78
CA ALA A 278 -1.73 -5.37 0.73
C ALA A 278 -1.00 -4.97 -0.56
N GLN A 279 -0.73 -5.94 -1.40
CA GLN A 279 -0.21 -5.75 -2.75
C GLN A 279 -1.29 -6.08 -3.79
N SER A 280 -1.08 -5.61 -5.03
CA SER A 280 -1.93 -5.97 -6.16
C SER A 280 -1.92 -7.48 -6.41
N GLU A 281 -0.79 -8.14 -6.17
CA GLU A 281 -0.57 -9.58 -6.32
C GLU A 281 -1.35 -10.43 -5.30
N ALA A 282 -1.90 -9.80 -4.24
CA ALA A 282 -2.69 -10.43 -3.18
C ALA A 282 -2.01 -11.64 -2.50
N VAL A 283 -0.69 -11.55 -2.29
CA VAL A 283 0.11 -12.62 -1.68
C VAL A 283 0.32 -12.44 -0.17
N ALA A 284 0.20 -11.21 0.34
CA ALA A 284 0.29 -10.91 1.76
C ALA A 284 -0.68 -9.79 2.14
N THR A 285 -1.40 -9.95 3.25
CA THR A 285 -2.39 -8.99 3.71
C THR A 285 -2.32 -8.83 5.23
N PHE A 286 -2.14 -7.58 5.67
CA PHE A 286 -2.17 -7.22 7.09
C PHE A 286 -3.18 -6.12 7.32
N ARG A 287 -3.88 -6.14 8.46
CA ARG A 287 -4.93 -5.20 8.77
C ARG A 287 -4.83 -4.64 10.15
N GLN A 288 -5.00 -3.34 10.24
CA GLN A 288 -5.11 -2.66 11.50
C GLN A 288 -6.51 -2.87 12.07
N ARG A 289 -6.57 -3.20 13.36
CA ARG A 289 -7.80 -3.30 14.17
C ARG A 289 -8.11 -1.95 14.85
N LEU A 290 -9.27 -1.86 15.48
CA LEU A 290 -9.70 -0.63 16.20
C LEU A 290 -8.81 -0.26 17.38
N ASP A 291 -8.02 -1.19 17.90
CA ASP A 291 -6.99 -0.97 18.93
C ASP A 291 -5.65 -0.49 18.34
N HIS A 292 -5.63 -0.20 17.04
CA HIS A 292 -4.49 0.25 16.23
C HIS A 292 -3.35 -0.77 16.05
N ARG A 293 -3.52 -2.01 16.52
CA ARG A 293 -2.57 -3.09 16.28
C ARG A 293 -2.79 -3.71 14.89
N ILE A 294 -1.72 -4.10 14.20
CA ILE A 294 -1.77 -4.66 12.85
C ILE A 294 -1.52 -6.17 12.94
N PHE A 295 -2.37 -6.96 12.29
CA PHE A 295 -2.27 -8.41 12.28
C PHE A 295 -2.24 -8.97 10.87
N VAL A 296 -1.59 -10.12 10.70
CA VAL A 296 -1.66 -10.91 9.47
C VAL A 296 -3.08 -11.47 9.32
N ASP A 297 -3.67 -11.31 8.12
CA ASP A 297 -4.93 -11.94 7.75
C ASP A 297 -4.69 -13.37 7.26
N GLU A 298 -4.58 -14.32 8.19
CA GLU A 298 -4.20 -15.71 7.93
C GLU A 298 -5.12 -16.44 6.94
N ASP A 299 -6.40 -16.08 6.89
CA ASP A 299 -7.38 -16.69 5.99
C ASP A 299 -7.41 -16.07 4.59
N CYS A 300 -6.52 -15.11 4.29
CA CYS A 300 -6.46 -14.42 3.01
C CYS A 300 -5.23 -14.81 2.19
N SER A 301 -4.09 -15.03 2.85
CA SER A 301 -2.80 -15.33 2.22
C SER A 301 -1.91 -16.14 3.16
N ALA A 302 -0.99 -16.91 2.59
CA ALA A 302 0.02 -17.62 3.38
C ALA A 302 1.31 -16.79 3.40
N VAL A 303 1.66 -16.23 4.56
CA VAL A 303 2.78 -15.29 4.71
C VAL A 303 3.89 -15.91 5.53
N GLU A 304 5.10 -15.85 5.02
CA GLU A 304 6.34 -16.18 5.72
C GLU A 304 7.12 -14.90 6.03
N PHE A 305 7.87 -14.90 7.12
CA PHE A 305 8.80 -13.85 7.50
C PHE A 305 10.21 -14.41 7.49
N LEU A 306 11.01 -14.06 6.47
CA LEU A 306 12.39 -14.52 6.35
C LEU A 306 13.33 -13.53 7.05
N PRO A 307 14.03 -13.92 8.13
CA PRO A 307 14.93 -13.06 8.86
C PRO A 307 16.06 -12.51 7.96
N ILE A 308 16.35 -11.21 8.10
CA ILE A 308 17.51 -10.53 7.51
C ILE A 308 18.28 -9.80 8.62
N GLY A 309 19.53 -10.21 8.84
CA GLY A 309 20.31 -9.65 9.94
C GLY A 309 19.94 -10.21 11.32
N GLN A 310 20.27 -9.48 12.37
CA GLN A 310 20.10 -9.90 13.77
C GLN A 310 19.10 -9.03 14.56
N ASP A 311 18.50 -8.05 13.93
CA ASP A 311 17.64 -7.04 14.57
C ASP A 311 16.13 -7.37 14.53
N GLY A 312 15.78 -8.62 14.20
CA GLY A 312 14.40 -9.08 14.09
C GLY A 312 13.68 -8.62 12.81
N LEU A 313 14.40 -7.91 11.92
CA LEU A 313 13.86 -7.51 10.63
C LEU A 313 13.70 -8.72 9.71
N CYS A 314 12.55 -8.81 9.06
CA CYS A 314 12.21 -9.91 8.15
C CYS A 314 11.76 -9.38 6.79
N ARG A 315 12.09 -10.14 5.74
CA ARG A 315 11.49 -9.99 4.42
C ARG A 315 10.14 -10.68 4.40
N ILE A 316 9.14 -10.02 3.83
CA ILE A 316 7.79 -10.55 3.70
C ILE A 316 7.72 -11.40 2.43
N ILE A 317 7.48 -12.70 2.60
CA ILE A 317 7.27 -13.65 1.51
C ILE A 317 5.82 -14.08 1.55
N GLY A 318 5.13 -13.98 0.42
CA GLY A 318 3.71 -14.29 0.37
C GLY A 318 3.35 -15.37 -0.65
N THR A 319 2.33 -16.13 -0.34
CA THR A 319 1.72 -17.10 -1.24
C THR A 319 0.23 -16.79 -1.38
N THR A 320 -0.25 -16.64 -2.61
CA THR A 320 -1.68 -16.41 -2.86
C THR A 320 -2.50 -17.66 -2.53
N LEU A 321 -3.68 -17.45 -1.96
CA LEU A 321 -4.67 -18.51 -1.72
C LEU A 321 -5.91 -18.39 -2.60
N THR A 322 -6.01 -17.34 -3.40
CA THR A 322 -7.23 -16.99 -4.15
C THR A 322 -7.03 -16.89 -5.66
N ASN A 323 -5.83 -16.56 -6.14
CA ASN A 323 -5.57 -16.41 -7.57
C ASN A 323 -5.14 -17.74 -8.20
N TYR A 324 -6.07 -18.40 -8.89
CA TYR A 324 -5.82 -19.65 -9.62
C TYR A 324 -5.44 -19.41 -11.10
N GLY A 325 -5.60 -18.19 -11.62
CA GLY A 325 -5.24 -17.81 -12.98
C GLY A 325 -3.75 -17.69 -13.22
N MET A 326 -3.04 -17.03 -12.30
CA MET A 326 -1.58 -16.86 -12.31
C MET A 326 -1.10 -16.84 -10.85
N PRO A 327 -1.00 -18.01 -10.20
CA PRO A 327 -0.68 -18.10 -8.78
C PRO A 327 0.80 -17.85 -8.52
N PHE A 328 1.10 -17.26 -7.35
CA PHE A 328 2.47 -17.07 -6.87
C PHE A 328 2.66 -17.80 -5.54
N LEU A 329 3.58 -18.75 -5.52
CA LEU A 329 4.06 -19.46 -4.32
C LEU A 329 5.37 -18.84 -3.87
N ARG A 330 5.49 -18.49 -2.58
CA ARG A 330 6.68 -17.90 -1.96
C ARG A 330 7.22 -16.64 -2.66
N TYR A 331 6.33 -15.75 -3.10
CA TYR A 331 6.68 -14.52 -3.78
C TYR A 331 7.32 -13.51 -2.83
N ASP A 332 8.49 -13.02 -3.19
CA ASP A 332 9.19 -11.94 -2.50
C ASP A 332 8.51 -10.60 -2.80
N THR A 333 7.86 -10.04 -1.79
CA THR A 333 7.22 -8.73 -1.91
C THR A 333 8.24 -7.59 -1.98
N GLU A 334 9.50 -7.86 -1.59
CA GLU A 334 10.58 -6.88 -1.38
C GLU A 334 10.28 -5.89 -0.24
N ASP A 335 9.21 -6.11 0.52
CA ASP A 335 8.86 -5.32 1.68
C ASP A 335 9.38 -5.96 2.97
N LEU A 336 9.67 -5.12 3.96
CA LEU A 336 10.29 -5.51 5.23
C LEU A 336 9.34 -5.23 6.39
N ALA A 337 9.38 -6.12 7.40
CA ALA A 337 8.59 -5.97 8.62
C ALA A 337 9.33 -6.55 9.84
N THR A 338 8.96 -6.06 11.02
CA THR A 338 9.15 -6.79 12.27
C THR A 338 7.82 -7.29 12.79
N TRP A 339 7.80 -8.44 13.44
CA TRP A 339 6.58 -9.07 13.91
C TRP A 339 6.79 -9.85 15.21
N SER A 340 5.69 -10.17 15.88
CA SER A 340 5.69 -11.07 17.04
C SER A 340 4.46 -11.99 17.01
N LEU A 341 4.59 -13.16 17.65
CA LEU A 341 3.44 -14.04 17.86
C LEU A 341 2.80 -13.70 19.20
N THR A 342 1.50 -13.43 19.17
CA THR A 342 0.66 -13.17 20.34
C THR A 342 -0.44 -14.23 20.44
N ALA A 343 -1.20 -14.24 21.54
CA ALA A 343 -2.37 -15.09 21.67
C ALA A 343 -3.46 -14.81 20.62
N GLU A 344 -3.45 -13.61 20.02
CA GLU A 344 -4.44 -13.17 19.02
C GLU A 344 -3.98 -13.40 17.58
N GLY A 345 -2.73 -13.81 17.37
CA GLY A 345 -2.13 -14.08 16.07
C GLY A 345 -0.78 -13.38 15.86
N ARG A 346 -0.34 -13.36 14.60
CA ARG A 346 0.92 -12.71 14.21
C ARG A 346 0.72 -11.21 14.07
N GLU A 347 1.25 -10.46 15.02
CA GLU A 347 1.20 -9.01 15.09
C GLU A 347 2.39 -8.40 14.36
N ILE A 348 2.14 -7.41 13.51
CA ILE A 348 3.16 -6.63 12.81
C ILE A 348 3.52 -5.44 13.69
N LEU A 349 4.77 -5.39 14.12
CA LEU A 349 5.28 -4.33 14.99
C LEU A 349 5.78 -3.11 14.19
N SER A 350 6.33 -3.35 12.97
CA SER A 350 6.70 -2.30 12.04
C SER A 350 6.59 -2.77 10.59
N LEU A 351 6.27 -1.83 9.69
CA LEU A 351 6.42 -1.96 8.25
C LEU A 351 7.54 -0.99 7.83
N ASP A 352 8.71 -1.52 7.46
CA ASP A 352 9.93 -0.74 7.30
C ASP A 352 10.19 -0.29 5.84
N GLY A 353 9.23 -0.53 4.94
CA GLY A 353 9.35 -0.18 3.53
C GLY A 353 10.05 -1.26 2.72
N ARG A 354 10.64 -0.87 1.59
CA ARG A 354 11.26 -1.79 0.65
C ARG A 354 12.71 -2.07 0.96
N ASP A 355 13.14 -3.29 0.66
CA ASP A 355 14.56 -3.67 0.74
C ASP A 355 15.44 -2.85 -0.22
N GLU A 356 14.87 -2.28 -1.29
CA GLU A 356 15.56 -1.35 -2.21
C GLU A 356 15.78 0.05 -1.63
N ASP A 357 15.06 0.43 -0.59
CA ASP A 357 15.20 1.72 0.08
C ASP A 357 16.40 1.68 1.04
N ASN A 358 17.60 1.49 0.47
CA ASN A 358 18.88 1.36 1.15
C ASN A 358 19.82 2.50 0.80
N ILE A 359 20.71 2.81 1.75
CA ILE A 359 21.87 3.65 1.51
C ILE A 359 23.07 2.72 1.36
N CYS A 360 23.72 2.79 0.20
CA CYS A 360 24.91 2.01 -0.09
C CYS A 360 26.17 2.66 0.53
N LEU A 361 27.06 1.84 1.07
CA LEU A 361 28.32 2.28 1.67
C LEU A 361 29.50 1.85 0.81
N ARG A 362 30.60 2.55 0.93
CA ARG A 362 31.84 2.30 0.18
C ARG A 362 32.42 0.89 0.39
N ASP A 363 32.22 0.31 1.55
CA ASP A 363 32.70 -1.03 1.89
C ASP A 363 31.72 -2.16 1.47
N GLY A 364 30.68 -1.84 0.71
CA GLY A 364 29.62 -2.75 0.30
C GLY A 364 28.55 -2.97 1.36
N GLY A 365 28.68 -2.37 2.54
CA GLY A 365 27.61 -2.36 3.55
C GLY A 365 26.40 -1.54 3.10
N ILE A 366 25.28 -1.73 3.78
CA ILE A 366 24.04 -0.99 3.53
C ILE A 366 23.42 -0.54 4.84
N TYR A 367 22.84 0.67 4.84
CA TYR A 367 21.94 1.11 5.90
C TYR A 367 20.48 0.89 5.49
N ARG A 368 19.73 0.21 6.36
CA ARG A 368 18.27 0.02 6.29
C ARG A 368 17.60 0.77 7.43
N ARG A 369 16.27 0.96 7.37
CA ARG A 369 15.47 1.49 8.48
C ARG A 369 15.81 2.94 8.91
N LEU A 370 16.45 3.74 8.05
CA LEU A 370 16.77 5.14 8.39
C LEU A 370 15.49 5.97 8.66
N ARG A 371 14.36 5.56 8.09
CA ARG A 371 13.05 6.21 8.28
C ARG A 371 12.70 6.38 9.75
N SER A 372 12.80 5.33 10.55
CA SER A 372 12.45 5.35 11.97
C SER A 372 13.32 6.31 12.84
N PHE A 373 14.49 6.68 12.34
CA PHE A 373 15.37 7.64 13.00
C PHE A 373 15.15 9.08 12.55
N ILE A 374 14.54 9.29 11.39
CA ILE A 374 14.24 10.62 10.84
C ILE A 374 12.81 11.05 11.18
N GLU A 375 11.84 10.15 11.09
CA GLU A 375 10.42 10.45 11.31
C GLU A 375 10.12 10.56 12.80
N GLN A 376 10.46 11.73 13.35
CA GLN A 376 10.27 12.13 14.75
C GLN A 376 9.02 13.04 14.86
N PRO A 377 8.48 13.27 16.08
CA PRO A 377 7.42 14.25 16.28
C PRO A 377 7.78 15.60 15.64
N ARG A 378 6.81 16.24 14.97
CA ARG A 378 6.96 17.49 14.20
C ARG A 378 7.80 17.40 12.93
N VAL A 379 8.23 16.21 12.50
CA VAL A 379 8.69 15.93 11.14
C VAL A 379 7.49 15.46 10.32
N ILE A 380 7.04 16.29 9.38
CA ILE A 380 5.83 16.01 8.57
C ILE A 380 6.14 15.05 7.44
N GLU A 381 7.16 15.38 6.65
CA GLU A 381 7.65 14.53 5.57
C GLU A 381 9.17 14.48 5.62
N SER A 382 9.73 13.36 5.17
CA SER A 382 11.18 13.22 5.05
C SER A 382 11.54 12.46 3.78
N GLN A 383 12.73 12.76 3.25
CA GLN A 383 13.29 12.08 2.08
C GLN A 383 14.81 12.11 2.17
N VAL A 384 15.42 10.98 1.88
CA VAL A 384 16.89 10.86 1.86
C VAL A 384 17.36 10.82 0.41
N ILE A 385 18.35 11.63 0.07
CA ILE A 385 18.96 11.67 -1.25
C ILE A 385 20.41 11.27 -1.10
N GLN A 386 20.77 10.08 -1.59
CA GLN A 386 22.18 9.66 -1.66
C GLN A 386 22.84 10.34 -2.85
N LYS A 387 23.62 11.38 -2.57
CA LYS A 387 24.29 12.23 -3.57
C LYS A 387 25.56 11.57 -4.12
N SER A 388 26.23 10.80 -3.30
CA SER A 388 27.42 10.02 -3.63
C SER A 388 27.55 8.85 -2.64
N ILE A 389 28.51 7.97 -2.87
CA ILE A 389 28.79 6.84 -1.96
C ILE A 389 29.16 7.31 -0.53
N ASP A 390 29.60 8.55 -0.39
CA ASP A 390 30.07 9.12 0.88
C ASP A 390 29.17 10.22 1.44
N LEU A 391 28.07 10.59 0.76
CA LEU A 391 27.22 11.71 1.16
C LEU A 391 25.74 11.46 0.96
N ILE A 392 24.98 11.67 2.02
CA ILE A 392 23.50 11.75 1.94
C ILE A 392 22.99 13.12 2.39
N GLU A 393 21.90 13.55 1.77
CA GLU A 393 21.10 14.70 2.19
C GLU A 393 19.78 14.18 2.76
N ILE A 394 19.43 14.63 3.96
CA ILE A 394 18.16 14.30 4.63
C ILE A 394 17.27 15.53 4.50
N HIS A 395 16.33 15.49 3.57
CA HIS A 395 15.37 16.56 3.35
C HIS A 395 14.20 16.39 4.31
N VAL A 396 13.88 17.42 5.08
CA VAL A 396 12.85 17.39 6.13
C VAL A 396 11.87 18.54 5.97
N VAL A 397 10.59 18.21 5.93
CA VAL A 397 9.48 19.16 6.04
C VAL A 397 9.08 19.24 7.51
N ARG A 398 9.14 20.43 8.08
CA ARG A 398 8.86 20.67 9.51
C ARG A 398 7.40 21.06 9.73
N ALA A 399 6.85 20.67 10.89
CA ALA A 399 5.61 21.26 11.38
C ALA A 399 5.82 22.76 11.72
N HIS A 400 4.75 23.53 11.77
CA HIS A 400 4.82 24.96 12.05
C HIS A 400 5.35 25.28 13.45
N ASP A 401 5.14 24.36 14.41
CA ASP A 401 5.59 24.45 15.80
C ASP A 401 6.94 23.72 16.05
N PHE A 402 7.68 23.36 14.99
CA PHE A 402 9.00 22.74 15.09
C PHE A 402 10.00 23.69 15.74
N THR A 403 10.68 23.22 16.79
CA THR A 403 11.60 24.02 17.60
C THR A 403 13.06 23.61 17.34
N GLU A 404 14.01 24.43 17.86
CA GLU A 404 15.42 24.05 17.87
C GLU A 404 15.69 22.76 18.69
N ALA A 405 14.89 22.51 19.73
CA ALA A 405 15.01 21.28 20.51
C ALA A 405 14.61 20.04 19.68
N ASP A 406 13.62 20.18 18.80
CA ASP A 406 13.25 19.12 17.87
C ASP A 406 14.37 18.86 16.86
N GLY A 407 15.01 19.93 16.35
CA GLY A 407 16.16 19.82 15.47
C GLY A 407 17.33 19.08 16.12
N ARG A 408 17.66 19.39 17.37
CA ARG A 408 18.71 18.68 18.12
C ARG A 408 18.36 17.19 18.32
N ARG A 409 17.14 16.87 18.71
CA ARG A 409 16.70 15.47 18.84
C ARG A 409 16.80 14.70 17.53
N LEU A 410 16.41 15.34 16.41
CA LEU A 410 16.52 14.75 15.09
C LEU A 410 17.98 14.47 14.73
N GLU A 411 18.89 15.44 14.94
CA GLU A 411 20.32 15.25 14.70
C GLU A 411 20.92 14.14 15.58
N GLU A 412 20.57 14.08 16.85
CA GLU A 412 21.00 13.03 17.77
C GLU A 412 20.50 11.67 17.34
N SER A 413 19.24 11.56 16.94
CA SER A 413 18.63 10.33 16.44
C SER A 413 19.33 9.83 15.17
N VAL A 414 19.53 10.71 14.20
CA VAL A 414 20.25 10.37 12.95
C VAL A 414 21.69 9.97 13.23
N ARG A 415 22.39 10.71 14.08
CA ARG A 415 23.78 10.44 14.49
C ARG A 415 23.90 9.09 15.22
N SER A 416 22.93 8.72 16.03
CA SER A 416 22.93 7.44 16.74
C SER A 416 22.88 6.23 15.79
N PHE A 417 22.27 6.41 14.63
CA PHE A 417 22.10 5.39 13.61
C PHE A 417 23.19 5.41 12.53
N LEU A 418 23.46 6.59 11.97
CA LEU A 418 24.50 6.79 10.96
C LEU A 418 25.84 7.01 11.68
N THR A 419 26.68 6.00 11.64
CA THR A 419 28.05 6.09 12.16
C THR A 419 28.91 6.94 11.23
N ASP A 420 30.21 7.12 11.54
CA ASP A 420 31.18 7.90 10.75
C ASP A 420 31.48 7.29 9.36
N ARG A 421 30.71 6.27 8.93
CA ARG A 421 30.90 5.57 7.63
C ARG A 421 30.35 6.33 6.44
N ILE A 422 29.49 7.35 6.66
CA ILE A 422 28.90 8.18 5.60
C ILE A 422 28.69 9.60 6.15
N ASN A 423 29.01 10.60 5.35
CA ASN A 423 28.69 11.99 5.68
C ASN A 423 27.19 12.25 5.45
N TRP A 424 26.58 13.05 6.28
CA TRP A 424 25.18 13.42 6.15
C TRP A 424 24.93 14.88 6.55
N LYS A 425 23.86 15.45 6.01
CA LYS A 425 23.36 16.77 6.41
C LYS A 425 21.84 16.78 6.35
N ILE A 426 21.22 17.49 7.29
CA ILE A 426 19.79 17.77 7.30
C ILE A 426 19.55 19.06 6.53
N ILE A 427 18.57 19.05 5.63
CA ILE A 427 18.15 20.18 4.83
C ILE A 427 16.64 20.37 5.05
N TYR A 428 16.27 21.50 5.63
CA TYR A 428 14.87 21.84 5.80
C TYR A 428 14.31 22.39 4.49
N VAL A 429 13.20 21.78 4.03
CA VAL A 429 12.54 22.08 2.76
C VAL A 429 11.03 22.29 2.98
N ASP A 430 10.38 23.02 2.06
CA ASP A 430 8.93 23.21 2.11
C ASP A 430 8.16 21.96 1.62
N ARG A 431 8.79 21.13 0.77
CA ARG A 431 8.24 19.87 0.26
C ARG A 431 9.34 18.92 -0.20
N VAL A 432 9.06 17.62 -0.16
CA VAL A 432 9.92 16.58 -0.73
C VAL A 432 9.59 16.31 -2.20
N ARG A 433 10.50 15.63 -2.92
CA ARG A 433 10.30 15.25 -4.33
C ARG A 433 9.26 14.12 -4.43
N ARG A 434 8.38 14.18 -5.43
CA ARG A 434 7.33 13.20 -5.70
C ARG A 434 7.53 12.55 -7.06
N ASN A 435 7.12 11.29 -7.14
CA ASN A 435 7.05 10.55 -8.40
C ASN A 435 5.89 11.08 -9.28
N PRO A 436 5.86 10.75 -10.59
CA PRO A 436 4.76 11.16 -11.48
C PRO A 436 3.36 10.68 -11.04
N ASN A 437 3.28 9.60 -10.25
CA ASN A 437 2.04 9.11 -9.66
C ASN A 437 1.65 9.82 -8.34
N GLY A 438 2.40 10.85 -7.92
CA GLY A 438 2.16 11.65 -6.71
C GLY A 438 2.74 11.07 -5.43
N LYS A 439 3.27 9.84 -5.44
CA LYS A 439 3.87 9.17 -4.26
C LYS A 439 5.26 9.69 -3.94
N VAL A 440 5.64 9.61 -2.67
CA VAL A 440 6.98 9.91 -2.18
C VAL A 440 7.82 8.63 -2.13
N LYS A 441 8.99 8.63 -2.78
CA LYS A 441 10.02 7.63 -2.57
C LYS A 441 10.93 8.11 -1.45
N PHE A 442 11.07 7.33 -0.36
CA PHE A 442 11.79 7.75 0.82
C PHE A 442 13.29 7.91 0.56
N ILE A 443 13.93 6.95 -0.12
CA ILE A 443 15.34 7.04 -0.50
C ILE A 443 15.46 7.20 -2.01
N ILE A 444 16.15 8.24 -2.45
CA ILE A 444 16.55 8.48 -3.84
C ILE A 444 18.06 8.31 -3.94
N SER A 445 18.53 7.37 -4.75
CA SER A 445 19.95 7.26 -5.07
C SER A 445 20.25 8.03 -6.37
N GLU A 446 21.27 8.87 -6.32
CA GLU A 446 21.86 9.57 -7.48
C GLU A 446 23.24 8.97 -7.84
N LEU A 447 23.54 7.71 -7.38
CA LEU A 447 24.73 6.94 -7.69
C LEU A 447 24.73 6.47 -9.15
#